data_da268c4b4b0d6f1b43da93f021a102ed
#
_entry.id   da268c4b4b0d6f1b43da93f021a102ed
#
_cell.length_a   1.000
_cell.length_b   1.000
_cell.length_c   1.000
_cell.angle_alpha   90.00
_cell.angle_beta   90.00
_cell.angle_gamma   90.00
#
_symmetry.space_group_name_H-M   'P 1'
#
loop_
_entity.id
_entity.type
_entity.pdbx_description
1 polymer ?
#
loop_
_entity_poly.entity_id
_entity_poly.type
_entity_poly.pdbx_seq_one_letter_code
_entity_poly.pdbx_strand_id
1 'polypeptide(L)'
;MRKTIPLAALALGSSAFLAQAQTPPAPAAPPPLHSRAPLGYQFQSKADLDKLMFRPGDTHSYVTTDHENFDVEFVERALITNHIENHVHWLDLVTVLEGEGTLAIGGTPVDPVYTNPAEPSGTRMTGARIVPLHPGDFVIVPAGVWHIFSGTATHKLRYVIFKQRE
;
A
#
# COMPACT_ATOMS: atom_id res chain seq x y z
N MET A 1 27.55 -16.81 72.50
CA MET A 1 26.58 -15.80 71.99
C MET A 1 26.62 -15.83 70.42
N ARG A 2 25.68 -16.46 69.81
CA ARG A 2 25.58 -16.51 68.34
C ARG A 2 24.52 -15.50 67.89
N LYS A 3 24.90 -14.49 67.13
CA LYS A 3 24.00 -13.51 66.54
C LYS A 3 23.39 -14.06 65.21
N THR A 4 22.10 -14.27 65.19
CA THR A 4 21.33 -14.58 64.01
C THR A 4 20.98 -13.31 63.27
N ILE A 5 21.30 -13.25 61.97
CA ILE A 5 20.92 -12.18 61.07
C ILE A 5 19.65 -12.62 60.32
N PRO A 6 18.59 -11.84 60.27
CA PRO A 6 17.41 -12.18 59.48
C PRO A 6 17.64 -11.95 57.98
N LEU A 7 17.29 -12.92 57.18
CA LEU A 7 17.29 -12.87 55.72
C LEU A 7 16.04 -12.12 55.26
N ALA A 8 16.21 -10.95 54.67
CA ALA A 8 15.13 -10.20 54.08
C ALA A 8 14.85 -10.76 52.67
N ALA A 9 13.67 -11.33 52.46
CA ALA A 9 13.20 -11.78 51.14
C ALA A 9 12.80 -10.58 50.26
N LEU A 10 13.54 -10.36 49.19
CA LEU A 10 13.24 -9.35 48.19
C LEU A 10 12.20 -9.95 47.22
N ALA A 11 10.96 -9.51 47.32
CA ALA A 11 9.91 -9.90 46.37
C ALA A 11 10.08 -9.08 45.08
N LEU A 12 10.55 -9.71 44.00
CA LEU A 12 10.57 -9.17 42.65
C LEU A 12 9.14 -9.22 42.08
N GLY A 13 8.45 -8.09 42.15
CA GLY A 13 7.18 -7.89 41.50
C GLY A 13 7.38 -7.81 39.99
N SER A 14 7.08 -8.87 39.26
CA SER A 14 7.01 -8.85 37.80
C SER A 14 5.75 -8.11 37.35
N SER A 15 5.90 -6.83 37.00
CA SER A 15 4.85 -6.06 36.33
C SER A 15 4.78 -6.51 34.90
N ALA A 16 3.83 -7.39 34.58
CA ALA A 16 3.50 -7.72 33.22
C ALA A 16 2.85 -6.49 32.56
N PHE A 17 3.61 -5.78 31.74
CA PHE A 17 3.04 -4.79 30.82
C PHE A 17 2.20 -5.55 29.79
N LEU A 18 0.89 -5.56 29.96
CA LEU A 18 -0.04 -5.93 28.90
C LEU A 18 0.04 -4.82 27.83
N ALA A 19 0.76 -5.09 26.76
CA ALA A 19 0.69 -4.27 25.56
C ALA A 19 -0.77 -4.31 25.08
N GLN A 20 -1.51 -3.23 25.29
CA GLN A 20 -2.82 -3.07 24.69
C GLN A 20 -2.62 -2.97 23.18
N ALA A 21 -3.11 -3.98 22.46
CA ALA A 21 -3.21 -3.90 21.01
C ALA A 21 -4.08 -2.68 20.68
N GLN A 22 -3.46 -1.66 20.09
CA GLN A 22 -4.20 -0.48 19.63
C GLN A 22 -5.11 -0.93 18.49
N THR A 23 -6.41 -0.82 18.72
CA THR A 23 -7.39 -1.03 17.64
C THR A 23 -7.13 0.04 16.58
N PRO A 24 -6.99 -0.34 15.30
CA PRO A 24 -6.85 0.64 14.23
C PRO A 24 -7.97 1.69 14.32
N PRO A 25 -7.69 2.98 14.08
CA PRO A 25 -8.73 3.98 14.01
C PRO A 25 -9.75 3.60 12.95
N ALA A 26 -11.01 3.89 13.18
CA ALA A 26 -12.05 3.68 12.18
C ALA A 26 -11.68 4.45 10.90
N PRO A 27 -11.94 3.89 9.72
CA PRO A 27 -11.71 4.58 8.45
C PRO A 27 -12.36 5.97 8.47
N ALA A 28 -11.64 6.97 7.97
CA ALA A 28 -12.21 8.30 7.78
C ALA A 28 -13.39 8.21 6.82
N ALA A 29 -14.47 8.92 7.11
CA ALA A 29 -15.57 9.04 6.15
C ALA A 29 -15.04 9.66 4.85
N PRO A 30 -15.47 9.17 3.67
CA PRO A 30 -15.08 9.76 2.41
C PRO A 30 -15.47 11.25 2.40
N PRO A 31 -14.63 12.13 1.84
CA PRO A 31 -15.00 13.53 1.68
C PRO A 31 -16.29 13.64 0.86
N PRO A 32 -17.09 14.68 1.08
CA PRO A 32 -18.32 14.89 0.33
C PRO A 32 -18.01 14.98 -1.17
N LEU A 33 -18.89 14.38 -1.99
CA LEU A 33 -18.80 14.49 -3.44
C LEU A 33 -19.02 15.95 -3.84
N HIS A 34 -18.04 16.56 -4.47
CA HIS A 34 -18.15 17.88 -5.05
C HIS A 34 -18.44 17.76 -6.54
N SER A 35 -19.35 18.56 -7.05
CA SER A 35 -19.58 18.65 -8.49
C SER A 35 -18.34 19.26 -9.14
N ARG A 36 -17.60 18.48 -9.92
CA ARG A 36 -16.51 18.98 -10.77
C ARG A 36 -17.02 19.15 -12.21
N ALA A 37 -16.40 20.08 -12.92
CA ALA A 37 -16.65 20.24 -14.35
C ALA A 37 -16.39 18.90 -15.08
N PRO A 38 -17.17 18.57 -16.12
CA PRO A 38 -16.90 17.39 -16.92
C PRO A 38 -15.46 17.37 -17.42
N LEU A 39 -14.83 16.20 -17.39
CA LEU A 39 -13.50 15.99 -17.96
C LEU A 39 -13.54 16.30 -19.45
N GLY A 40 -12.59 17.11 -19.94
CA GLY A 40 -12.35 17.25 -21.34
C GLY A 40 -11.75 15.99 -21.96
N TYR A 41 -11.73 15.93 -23.28
CA TYR A 41 -11.01 14.89 -24.01
C TYR A 41 -9.52 14.95 -23.65
N GLN A 42 -8.95 13.80 -23.32
CA GLN A 42 -7.51 13.64 -23.04
C GLN A 42 -6.95 12.55 -23.96
N PHE A 43 -5.78 12.79 -24.50
CA PHE A 43 -5.03 11.83 -25.29
C PHE A 43 -3.56 11.89 -24.88
N GLN A 44 -3.02 10.73 -24.56
CA GLN A 44 -1.60 10.52 -24.27
C GLN A 44 -1.07 9.50 -25.27
N SER A 45 -0.12 9.88 -26.11
CA SER A 45 0.55 8.91 -26.95
C SER A 45 1.47 8.01 -26.12
N LYS A 46 1.72 6.78 -26.61
CA LYS A 46 2.72 5.91 -25.95
C LYS A 46 4.07 6.62 -25.81
N ALA A 47 4.48 7.37 -26.84
CA ALA A 47 5.75 8.08 -26.81
C ALA A 47 5.81 9.18 -25.73
N ASP A 48 4.69 9.82 -25.42
CA ASP A 48 4.62 10.81 -24.35
C ASP A 48 4.59 10.15 -22.97
N LEU A 49 3.85 9.05 -22.84
CA LEU A 49 3.87 8.23 -21.62
C LEU A 49 5.27 7.69 -21.33
N ASP A 50 5.96 7.17 -22.34
CA ASP A 50 7.34 6.68 -22.20
C ASP A 50 8.27 7.78 -21.68
N LYS A 51 8.17 9.01 -22.17
CA LYS A 51 8.97 10.15 -21.68
C LYS A 51 8.66 10.51 -20.22
N LEU A 52 7.40 10.39 -19.81
CA LEU A 52 6.98 10.69 -18.45
C LEU A 52 7.41 9.60 -17.46
N MET A 53 7.40 8.34 -17.89
CA MET A 53 7.70 7.18 -17.06
C MET A 53 9.18 6.79 -17.03
N PHE A 54 9.96 7.11 -18.09
CA PHE A 54 11.40 6.80 -18.16
C PHE A 54 12.27 7.84 -17.45
N ARG A 55 11.94 8.16 -16.20
CA ARG A 55 12.80 9.00 -15.36
C ARG A 55 13.76 8.12 -14.56
N PRO A 56 14.97 8.58 -14.25
CA PRO A 56 15.84 7.88 -13.31
C PRO A 56 15.15 7.75 -11.94
N GLY A 57 15.24 6.57 -11.32
CA GLY A 57 14.66 6.29 -10.02
C GLY A 57 13.95 4.94 -9.98
N ASP A 58 13.52 4.54 -8.79
CA ASP A 58 13.06 3.18 -8.55
C ASP A 58 11.56 2.97 -8.76
N THR A 59 10.78 4.02 -8.61
CA THR A 59 9.32 3.96 -8.73
C THR A 59 8.82 5.31 -9.21
N HIS A 60 7.97 5.28 -10.23
CA HIS A 60 7.32 6.47 -10.76
C HIS A 60 5.84 6.23 -10.93
N SER A 61 5.04 7.22 -10.59
CA SER A 61 3.65 7.28 -11.01
C SER A 61 3.37 8.60 -11.70
N TYR A 62 2.50 8.57 -12.67
CA TYR A 62 2.01 9.74 -13.37
C TYR A 62 0.49 9.71 -13.39
N VAL A 63 -0.11 10.58 -12.58
CA VAL A 63 -1.56 10.76 -12.54
C VAL A 63 -1.98 11.57 -13.76
N THR A 64 -2.71 10.95 -14.66
CA THR A 64 -3.23 11.62 -15.87
C THR A 64 -4.54 12.33 -15.60
N THR A 65 -5.30 11.80 -14.64
CA THR A 65 -6.64 12.27 -14.29
C THR A 65 -6.81 12.13 -12.80
N ASP A 66 -7.03 13.25 -12.14
CA ASP A 66 -7.40 13.33 -10.73
C ASP A 66 -8.82 13.90 -10.66
N HIS A 67 -9.77 13.03 -10.33
CA HIS A 67 -11.18 13.38 -10.16
C HIS A 67 -11.65 12.89 -8.79
N GLU A 68 -12.65 13.55 -8.22
CA GLU A 68 -13.14 13.18 -6.89
C GLU A 68 -13.63 11.73 -6.75
N ASN A 69 -14.02 11.11 -7.88
CA ASN A 69 -14.57 9.75 -7.92
C ASN A 69 -13.64 8.72 -8.55
N PHE A 70 -12.63 9.16 -9.28
CA PHE A 70 -11.68 8.25 -9.92
C PHE A 70 -10.38 8.95 -10.29
N ASP A 71 -9.31 8.15 -10.32
CA ASP A 71 -7.99 8.53 -10.82
C ASP A 71 -7.55 7.57 -11.91
N VAL A 72 -6.72 8.06 -12.83
CA VAL A 72 -6.01 7.22 -13.79
C VAL A 72 -4.51 7.50 -13.67
N GLU A 73 -3.78 6.47 -13.31
CA GLU A 73 -2.34 6.56 -13.11
C GLU A 73 -1.59 5.58 -14.01
N PHE A 74 -0.48 6.04 -14.57
CA PHE A 74 0.55 5.18 -15.16
C PHE A 74 1.68 5.01 -14.15
N VAL A 75 2.04 3.78 -13.87
CA VAL A 75 2.98 3.44 -12.79
C VAL A 75 4.11 2.58 -13.31
N GLU A 76 5.34 2.91 -12.90
CA GLU A 76 6.51 2.06 -13.04
C GLU A 76 7.04 1.70 -11.65
N ARG A 77 7.19 0.41 -11.35
CA ARG A 77 7.70 -0.10 -10.08
C ARG A 77 8.98 -0.91 -10.30
N ALA A 78 10.03 -0.54 -9.59
CA ALA A 78 11.18 -1.40 -9.36
C ALA A 78 10.86 -2.47 -8.29
N LEU A 79 11.84 -3.25 -7.89
CA LEU A 79 11.69 -4.17 -6.75
C LEU A 79 11.40 -3.37 -5.47
N ILE A 80 10.30 -3.71 -4.81
CA ILE A 80 9.91 -3.16 -3.51
C ILE A 80 9.86 -4.28 -2.49
N THR A 81 10.60 -4.13 -1.39
CA THR A 81 10.73 -5.16 -0.35
C THR A 81 10.24 -4.72 1.03
N ASN A 82 9.98 -3.44 1.21
CA ASN A 82 9.73 -2.84 2.53
C ASN A 82 8.59 -1.81 2.52
N HIS A 83 7.63 -1.97 1.63
CA HIS A 83 6.45 -1.13 1.57
C HIS A 83 5.22 -1.98 1.27
N ILE A 84 4.11 -1.65 1.93
CA ILE A 84 2.76 -2.14 1.63
C ILE A 84 1.79 -0.97 1.77
N GLU A 85 0.69 -1.04 1.05
CA GLU A 85 -0.31 0.01 0.99
C GLU A 85 -1.73 -0.55 1.11
N ASN A 86 -2.65 0.31 1.52
CA ASN A 86 -4.07 0.03 1.59
C ASN A 86 -4.85 1.29 1.23
N HIS A 87 -5.74 1.18 0.28
CA HIS A 87 -6.63 2.26 -0.13
C HIS A 87 -8.03 2.00 0.44
N VAL A 88 -8.35 2.63 1.57
CA VAL A 88 -9.56 2.32 2.34
C VAL A 88 -10.86 2.58 1.55
N HIS A 89 -10.83 3.58 0.66
CA HIS A 89 -11.99 4.04 -0.10
C HIS A 89 -11.82 3.92 -1.62
N TRP A 90 -10.78 3.22 -2.08
CA TRP A 90 -10.51 3.10 -3.50
C TRP A 90 -10.36 1.66 -3.92
N LEU A 91 -11.05 1.30 -4.97
CA LEU A 91 -10.88 0.07 -5.71
C LEU A 91 -9.88 0.33 -6.83
N ASP A 92 -8.87 -0.55 -6.97
CA ASP A 92 -7.88 -0.47 -8.03
C ASP A 92 -8.21 -1.46 -9.14
N LEU A 93 -8.36 -0.96 -10.37
CA LEU A 93 -8.43 -1.75 -11.60
C LEU A 93 -7.09 -1.61 -12.33
N VAL A 94 -6.30 -2.66 -12.33
CA VAL A 94 -4.92 -2.63 -12.83
C VAL A 94 -4.79 -3.47 -14.09
N THR A 95 -4.15 -2.90 -15.11
CA THR A 95 -3.72 -3.64 -16.31
C THR A 95 -2.21 -3.53 -16.45
N VAL A 96 -1.53 -4.66 -16.49
CA VAL A 96 -0.08 -4.73 -16.71
C VAL A 96 0.22 -4.44 -18.18
N LEU A 97 1.10 -3.48 -18.44
CA LEU A 97 1.48 -3.03 -19.77
C LEU A 97 2.77 -3.68 -20.24
N GLU A 98 3.80 -3.64 -19.39
CA GLU A 98 5.16 -4.08 -19.75
C GLU A 98 5.89 -4.60 -18.51
N GLY A 99 6.93 -5.41 -18.74
CA GLY A 99 7.84 -5.91 -17.70
C GLY A 99 7.30 -7.14 -16.96
N GLU A 100 7.90 -7.41 -15.82
CA GLU A 100 7.55 -8.54 -14.96
C GLU A 100 7.57 -8.10 -13.51
N GLY A 101 6.70 -8.69 -12.71
CA GLY A 101 6.61 -8.36 -11.30
C GLY A 101 5.76 -9.31 -10.50
N THR A 102 5.40 -8.85 -9.33
CA THR A 102 4.51 -9.58 -8.42
C THR A 102 3.50 -8.64 -7.77
N LEU A 103 2.36 -9.20 -7.43
CA LEU A 103 1.40 -8.62 -6.50
C LEU A 103 1.40 -9.47 -5.23
N ALA A 104 1.71 -8.85 -4.08
CA ALA A 104 1.40 -9.43 -2.78
C ALA A 104 0.07 -8.85 -2.31
N ILE A 105 -0.90 -9.69 -1.94
CA ILE A 105 -2.27 -9.25 -1.64
C ILE A 105 -2.94 -10.05 -0.52
N GLY A 106 -3.75 -9.38 0.30
CA GLY A 106 -4.69 -10.00 1.25
C GLY A 106 -4.04 -10.53 2.53
N GLY A 107 -2.81 -10.15 2.83
CA GLY A 107 -2.13 -10.50 4.06
C GLY A 107 -2.55 -9.63 5.25
N THR A 108 -2.03 -9.96 6.43
CA THR A 108 -2.15 -9.14 7.64
C THR A 108 -0.93 -8.23 7.73
N PRO A 109 -1.11 -6.90 7.81
CA PRO A 109 0.02 -5.98 7.96
C PRO A 109 0.71 -6.18 9.31
N VAL A 110 2.02 -5.99 9.32
CA VAL A 110 2.82 -5.96 10.55
C VAL A 110 3.25 -4.52 10.80
N ASP A 111 2.93 -4.02 12.00
CA ASP A 111 3.22 -2.65 12.42
C ASP A 111 2.74 -1.59 11.39
N PRO A 112 1.44 -1.58 11.06
CA PRO A 112 0.91 -0.62 10.09
C PRO A 112 0.96 0.80 10.62
N VAL A 113 1.13 1.76 9.71
CA VAL A 113 1.16 3.19 9.98
C VAL A 113 -0.13 3.84 9.47
N TYR A 114 -0.82 4.55 10.34
CA TYR A 114 -2.11 5.21 10.09
C TYR A 114 -2.00 6.74 10.11
N THR A 115 -0.87 7.30 9.67
CA THR A 115 -0.71 8.77 9.55
C THR A 115 -1.78 9.38 8.66
N ASN A 116 -2.13 8.68 7.57
CA ASN A 116 -3.33 8.94 6.79
C ASN A 116 -4.29 7.73 6.95
N PRO A 117 -5.38 7.85 7.72
CA PRO A 117 -6.31 6.73 7.93
C PRO A 117 -7.01 6.24 6.66
N ALA A 118 -7.12 7.06 5.62
CA ALA A 118 -7.69 6.66 4.32
C ALA A 118 -6.68 5.90 3.43
N GLU A 119 -5.39 6.08 3.70
CA GLU A 119 -4.26 5.51 2.96
C GLU A 119 -3.22 4.95 3.95
N PRO A 120 -3.56 3.97 4.78
CA PRO A 120 -2.59 3.38 5.68
C PRO A 120 -1.50 2.65 4.91
N SER A 121 -0.30 2.65 5.47
CA SER A 121 0.86 1.99 4.89
C SER A 121 1.57 1.11 5.90
N GLY A 122 2.60 0.39 5.48
CA GLY A 122 3.41 -0.43 6.36
C GLY A 122 4.63 -0.97 5.64
N THR A 123 5.41 -1.79 6.33
CA THR A 123 6.64 -2.34 5.74
C THR A 123 6.48 -3.74 5.18
N ARG A 124 5.58 -4.55 5.74
CA ARG A 124 5.39 -5.96 5.34
C ARG A 124 4.03 -6.50 5.74
N MET A 125 3.66 -7.60 5.10
CA MET A 125 2.48 -8.41 5.43
C MET A 125 2.90 -9.84 5.78
N THR A 126 2.09 -10.53 6.58
CA THR A 126 2.15 -11.98 6.79
C THR A 126 0.94 -12.65 6.15
N GLY A 127 1.14 -13.84 5.58
CA GLY A 127 0.06 -14.62 4.97
C GLY A 127 -0.48 -14.03 3.65
N ALA A 128 0.20 -13.08 3.04
CA ALA A 128 -0.18 -12.55 1.74
C ALA A 128 -0.05 -13.62 0.65
N ARG A 129 -0.98 -13.62 -0.30
CA ARG A 129 -0.84 -14.36 -1.54
C ARG A 129 0.09 -13.60 -2.47
N ILE A 130 1.07 -14.30 -3.04
CA ILE A 130 1.96 -13.75 -4.06
C ILE A 130 1.48 -14.23 -5.42
N VAL A 131 1.23 -13.27 -6.32
CA VAL A 131 0.77 -13.51 -7.69
C VAL A 131 1.83 -12.98 -8.64
N PRO A 132 2.45 -13.80 -9.50
CA PRO A 132 3.29 -13.30 -10.58
C PRO A 132 2.45 -12.51 -11.58
N LEU A 133 3.04 -11.46 -12.14
CA LEU A 133 2.40 -10.54 -13.08
C LEU A 133 3.18 -10.45 -14.38
N HIS A 134 2.45 -10.47 -15.50
CA HIS A 134 2.97 -10.40 -16.86
C HIS A 134 2.16 -9.41 -17.70
N PRO A 135 2.69 -8.90 -18.81
CA PRO A 135 1.96 -8.03 -19.71
C PRO A 135 0.61 -8.63 -20.16
N GLY A 136 -0.44 -7.84 -20.06
CA GLY A 136 -1.81 -8.24 -20.37
C GLY A 136 -2.61 -8.77 -19.18
N ASP A 137 -1.97 -9.03 -18.04
CA ASP A 137 -2.70 -9.42 -16.83
C ASP A 137 -3.58 -8.28 -16.33
N PHE A 138 -4.74 -8.65 -15.81
CA PHE A 138 -5.72 -7.75 -15.23
C PHE A 138 -6.00 -8.12 -13.78
N VAL A 139 -5.98 -7.13 -12.89
CA VAL A 139 -6.18 -7.32 -11.46
C VAL A 139 -7.22 -6.35 -10.95
N ILE A 140 -8.06 -6.81 -10.04
CA ILE A 140 -8.94 -5.97 -9.22
C ILE A 140 -8.48 -6.09 -7.77
N VAL A 141 -8.11 -4.97 -7.14
CA VAL A 141 -7.85 -4.88 -5.72
C VAL A 141 -9.00 -4.12 -5.08
N PRO A 142 -9.86 -4.78 -4.29
CA PRO A 142 -10.97 -4.10 -3.62
C PRO A 142 -10.47 -3.09 -2.59
N ALA A 143 -11.28 -2.07 -2.31
CA ALA A 143 -11.03 -1.12 -1.25
C ALA A 143 -10.75 -1.82 0.08
N GLY A 144 -9.83 -1.29 0.87
CA GLY A 144 -9.45 -1.83 2.17
C GLY A 144 -8.56 -3.08 2.15
N VAL A 145 -8.16 -3.58 0.99
CA VAL A 145 -7.29 -4.76 0.89
C VAL A 145 -5.83 -4.35 0.88
N TRP A 146 -5.05 -4.89 1.83
CA TRP A 146 -3.60 -4.69 1.87
C TRP A 146 -2.92 -5.34 0.68
N HIS A 147 -2.05 -4.60 0.02
CA HIS A 147 -1.35 -5.07 -1.17
C HIS A 147 -0.05 -4.32 -1.43
N ILE A 148 0.73 -4.81 -2.39
CA ILE A 148 1.86 -4.12 -3.03
C ILE A 148 2.14 -4.73 -4.41
N PHE A 149 2.28 -3.86 -5.40
CA PHE A 149 2.85 -4.20 -6.71
C PHE A 149 4.35 -3.95 -6.69
N SER A 150 5.13 -4.88 -7.18
CA SER A 150 6.59 -4.79 -7.20
C SER A 150 7.16 -5.35 -8.50
N GLY A 151 8.17 -4.71 -9.05
CA GLY A 151 9.01 -5.31 -10.08
C GLY A 151 9.87 -6.43 -9.49
N THR A 152 10.74 -6.99 -10.33
CA THR A 152 11.75 -7.97 -9.92
C THR A 152 13.13 -7.32 -9.75
N ALA A 153 14.12 -8.08 -9.34
CA ALA A 153 15.52 -7.59 -9.26
C ALA A 153 16.09 -7.16 -10.61
N THR A 154 15.52 -7.65 -11.71
CA THR A 154 16.03 -7.44 -13.08
C THR A 154 15.08 -6.70 -14.01
N HIS A 155 13.78 -6.65 -13.65
CA HIS A 155 12.76 -6.04 -14.48
C HIS A 155 11.88 -5.11 -13.66
N LYS A 156 11.52 -3.99 -14.25
CA LYS A 156 10.50 -3.12 -13.73
C LYS A 156 9.12 -3.59 -14.21
N LEU A 157 8.11 -3.39 -13.38
CA LEU A 157 6.72 -3.62 -13.72
C LEU A 157 6.07 -2.30 -14.11
N ARG A 158 5.42 -2.25 -15.27
CA ARG A 158 4.66 -1.10 -15.75
C ARG A 158 3.20 -1.45 -15.90
N TYR A 159 2.35 -0.61 -15.38
CA TYR A 159 0.92 -0.83 -15.41
C TYR A 159 0.16 0.48 -15.42
N VAL A 160 -1.09 0.42 -15.82
CA VAL A 160 -2.08 1.48 -15.62
C VAL A 160 -3.03 1.05 -14.52
N ILE A 161 -3.36 1.99 -13.63
CA ILE A 161 -4.42 1.86 -12.63
C ILE A 161 -5.55 2.80 -13.01
N PHE A 162 -6.75 2.30 -12.99
CA PHE A 162 -7.95 3.08 -12.82
C PHE A 162 -8.44 2.89 -11.39
N LYS A 163 -8.35 3.94 -10.59
CA LYS A 163 -8.85 3.94 -9.21
C LYS A 163 -10.26 4.47 -9.21
N GLN A 164 -11.17 3.73 -8.63
CA GLN A 164 -12.56 4.14 -8.45
C GLN A 164 -12.89 4.25 -6.98
N ARG A 165 -13.50 5.35 -6.60
CA ARG A 165 -13.95 5.56 -5.23
C ARG A 165 -15.19 4.72 -4.93
N GLU A 166 -15.16 4.02 -3.78
CA GLU A 166 -16.26 3.26 -3.21
C GLU A 166 -16.84 3.94 -1.96
#